data_93d2a861d417cfab1bf23ca5f491b2bc
#
_entry.id   93d2a861d417cfab1bf23ca5f491b2bc
#
_cell.length_a   1.000
_cell.length_b   1.000
_cell.length_c   1.000
_cell.angle_alpha   90.00
_cell.angle_beta   90.00
_cell.angle_gamma   90.00
#
_symmetry.space_group_name_H-M   'P 1'
#
loop_
_entity.id
_entity.type
_entity.pdbx_description
1 polymer ?
#
loop_
_entity_poly.entity_id
_entity_poly.type
_entity_poly.pdbx_seq_one_letter_code
_entity_poly.pdbx_strand_id
1 'polypeptide(L)'
;MQTAPTGGAMIAIEATETEIRDTLPTHHGHLDIAAVNTPHSTVITGDHDAAHQLATTWRNNGRRTKQLNVSHAFHSPHMDNILNDFHTTAATLTYHTPTIPIISNLTGQPATTEQLTNPHYWVQHLRHTVRFNDGIHHLHHHNVTTYIELGP
;
A
#
# COMPACT_ATOMS: atom_id res chain seq x y z
N MET A 1 -9.35 11.24 -7.35
CA MET A 1 -8.47 11.25 -6.17
C MET A 1 -8.51 12.55 -5.36
N GLN A 2 -8.70 13.69 -5.98
CA GLN A 2 -8.85 14.98 -5.25
C GLN A 2 -10.07 15.05 -4.30
N THR A 3 -11.05 14.17 -4.50
CA THR A 3 -12.25 14.04 -3.66
C THR A 3 -12.09 13.04 -2.50
N ALA A 4 -10.91 12.42 -2.35
CA ALA A 4 -10.63 11.54 -1.23
C ALA A 4 -10.62 12.35 0.09
N PRO A 5 -11.09 11.77 1.21
CA PRO A 5 -11.13 12.45 2.50
C PRO A 5 -9.74 12.96 2.90
N THR A 6 -9.70 14.18 3.43
CA THR A 6 -8.53 14.75 4.11
C THR A 6 -8.51 14.30 5.58
N GLY A 7 -7.40 14.50 6.29
CA GLY A 7 -7.32 14.20 7.73
C GLY A 7 -6.85 12.78 8.06
N GLY A 8 -6.29 12.08 7.07
CA GLY A 8 -5.57 10.83 7.31
C GLY A 8 -4.06 11.00 7.38
N ALA A 9 -3.35 9.95 7.78
CA ALA A 9 -1.89 9.91 7.82
C ALA A 9 -1.36 8.58 7.29
N MET A 10 -0.11 8.62 6.79
CA MET A 10 0.69 7.44 6.47
C MET A 10 2.01 7.54 7.22
N ILE A 11 2.36 6.49 7.97
CA ILE A 11 3.57 6.49 8.80
C ILE A 11 4.33 5.18 8.58
N ALA A 12 5.60 5.29 8.16
CA ALA A 12 6.51 4.16 8.10
C ALA A 12 7.00 3.83 9.52
N ILE A 13 7.00 2.55 9.88
CA ILE A 13 7.42 2.03 11.17
C ILE A 13 8.46 0.93 10.93
N GLU A 14 9.55 0.96 11.70
CA GLU A 14 10.56 -0.10 11.72
C GLU A 14 10.02 -1.31 12.47
N ALA A 15 9.16 -2.07 11.80
CA ALA A 15 8.54 -3.28 12.33
C ALA A 15 8.16 -4.22 11.19
N THR A 16 8.02 -5.50 11.52
CA THR A 16 7.50 -6.51 10.61
C THR A 16 5.98 -6.32 10.40
N GLU A 17 5.45 -6.86 9.31
CA GLU A 17 4.01 -6.87 9.06
C GLU A 17 3.24 -7.54 10.21
N THR A 18 3.74 -8.67 10.73
CA THR A 18 3.10 -9.41 11.82
C THR A 18 3.03 -8.57 13.09
N GLU A 19 4.15 -7.95 13.50
CA GLU A 19 4.18 -7.05 14.67
C GLU A 19 3.13 -5.93 14.55
N ILE A 20 3.01 -5.32 13.36
CA ILE A 20 2.00 -4.28 13.14
C ILE A 20 0.58 -4.86 13.20
N ARG A 21 0.31 -5.99 12.54
CA ARG A 21 -1.02 -6.63 12.54
C ARG A 21 -1.50 -6.94 13.96
N ASP A 22 -0.62 -7.40 14.82
CA ASP A 22 -0.95 -7.76 16.21
C ASP A 22 -1.32 -6.52 17.05
N THR A 23 -0.87 -5.33 16.64
CA THR A 23 -1.14 -4.07 17.35
C THR A 23 -2.34 -3.29 16.80
N LEU A 24 -2.74 -3.50 15.54
CA LEU A 24 -3.85 -2.75 14.92
C LEU A 24 -5.18 -2.87 15.69
N PRO A 25 -5.61 -4.06 16.18
CA PRO A 25 -6.90 -4.21 16.87
C PRO A 25 -6.99 -3.46 18.21
N THR A 26 -5.86 -3.12 18.81
CA THR A 26 -5.80 -2.42 20.11
C THR A 26 -5.95 -0.90 19.98
N HIS A 27 -5.95 -0.38 18.77
CA HIS A 27 -6.08 1.04 18.48
C HIS A 27 -7.49 1.35 17.93
N HIS A 28 -8.24 2.16 18.67
CA HIS A 28 -9.55 2.63 18.26
C HIS A 28 -9.39 3.64 17.11
N GLY A 29 -9.61 3.19 15.89
CA GLY A 29 -9.52 4.01 14.69
C GLY A 29 -9.44 3.14 13.44
N HIS A 30 -9.72 3.73 12.29
CA HIS A 30 -9.68 3.03 11.02
C HIS A 30 -8.23 3.02 10.49
N LEU A 31 -7.40 2.14 11.07
CA LEU A 31 -6.03 1.90 10.61
C LEU A 31 -5.94 0.64 9.76
N ASP A 32 -5.05 0.69 8.76
CA ASP A 32 -4.71 -0.45 7.93
C ASP A 32 -3.20 -0.43 7.62
N ILE A 33 -2.69 -1.48 6.96
CA ILE A 33 -1.32 -1.51 6.43
C ILE A 33 -1.36 -1.02 4.99
N ALA A 34 -0.68 0.10 4.72
CA ALA A 34 -0.56 0.64 3.37
C ALA A 34 0.47 -0.09 2.52
N ALA A 35 1.61 -0.44 3.11
CA ALA A 35 2.70 -1.08 2.37
C ALA A 35 3.59 -1.93 3.29
N VAL A 36 4.12 -3.01 2.74
CA VAL A 36 5.24 -3.78 3.28
C VAL A 36 6.42 -3.57 2.36
N ASN A 37 7.35 -2.68 2.76
CA ASN A 37 8.46 -2.25 1.91
C ASN A 37 9.70 -3.14 2.07
N THR A 38 9.96 -3.63 3.28
CA THR A 38 11.02 -4.58 3.59
C THR A 38 10.54 -5.51 4.71
N PRO A 39 11.29 -6.58 5.06
CA PRO A 39 10.92 -7.45 6.20
C PRO A 39 10.73 -6.70 7.54
N HIS A 40 11.34 -5.52 7.68
CA HIS A 40 11.30 -4.70 8.90
C HIS A 40 10.87 -3.25 8.63
N SER A 41 10.14 -2.99 7.55
CA SER A 41 9.61 -1.65 7.24
C SER A 41 8.21 -1.75 6.71
N THR A 42 7.25 -1.42 7.58
CA THR A 42 5.81 -1.47 7.30
C THR A 42 5.24 -0.05 7.40
N VAL A 43 4.37 0.31 6.46
CA VAL A 43 3.67 1.60 6.47
C VAL A 43 2.25 1.39 6.94
N ILE A 44 1.86 2.06 8.01
CA ILE A 44 0.47 2.16 8.47
C ILE A 44 -0.22 3.35 7.82
N THR A 45 -1.55 3.28 7.69
CA THR A 45 -2.38 4.28 7.04
C THR A 45 -3.76 4.33 7.69
N GLY A 46 -4.41 5.49 7.66
CA GLY A 46 -5.77 5.68 8.17
C GLY A 46 -5.93 6.99 8.93
N ASP A 47 -6.76 6.99 9.97
CA ASP A 47 -7.07 8.18 10.77
C ASP A 47 -5.79 8.77 11.38
N HIS A 48 -5.65 10.10 11.24
CA HIS A 48 -4.45 10.84 11.65
C HIS A 48 -4.06 10.56 13.11
N ASP A 49 -4.99 10.73 14.04
CA ASP A 49 -4.69 10.63 15.46
C ASP A 49 -4.36 9.19 15.89
N ALA A 50 -5.10 8.22 15.36
CA ALA A 50 -4.84 6.80 15.59
C ALA A 50 -3.46 6.38 15.05
N ALA A 51 -3.09 6.83 13.85
CA ALA A 51 -1.79 6.55 13.25
C ALA A 51 -0.64 7.15 14.07
N HIS A 52 -0.82 8.38 14.56
CA HIS A 52 0.18 9.06 15.40
C HIS A 52 0.31 8.42 16.79
N GLN A 53 -0.79 7.97 17.41
CA GLN A 53 -0.75 7.24 18.67
C GLN A 53 0.03 5.93 18.53
N LEU A 54 -0.29 5.14 17.50
CA LEU A 54 0.43 3.89 17.23
C LEU A 54 1.91 4.15 16.96
N ALA A 55 2.24 5.11 16.11
CA ALA A 55 3.63 5.48 15.83
C ALA A 55 4.39 5.95 17.10
N THR A 56 3.72 6.66 18.01
CA THR A 56 4.30 7.08 19.28
C THR A 56 4.60 5.88 20.18
N THR A 57 3.69 4.91 20.24
CA THR A 57 3.92 3.65 20.98
C THR A 57 5.15 2.92 20.46
N TRP A 58 5.30 2.79 19.15
CA TRP A 58 6.47 2.15 18.54
C TRP A 58 7.76 2.93 18.79
N ARG A 59 7.70 4.26 18.74
CA ARG A 59 8.86 5.12 19.05
C ARG A 59 9.31 4.98 20.50
N ASN A 60 8.36 4.93 21.44
CA ASN A 60 8.65 4.72 22.87
C ASN A 60 9.26 3.33 23.13
N ASN A 61 8.97 2.35 22.28
CA ASN A 61 9.60 1.03 22.30
C ASN A 61 10.93 0.97 21.51
N GLY A 62 11.53 2.13 21.18
CA GLY A 62 12.83 2.23 20.53
C GLY A 62 12.84 1.98 19.03
N ARG A 63 11.67 1.88 18.36
CA ARG A 63 11.58 1.68 16.90
C ARG A 63 11.52 3.01 16.16
N ARG A 64 12.16 3.08 15.00
CA ARG A 64 12.11 4.28 14.15
C ARG A 64 10.74 4.42 13.52
N THR A 65 10.23 5.65 13.47
CA THR A 65 9.00 5.99 12.78
C THR A 65 9.19 7.24 11.93
N LYS A 66 8.58 7.28 10.74
CA LYS A 66 8.65 8.42 9.83
C LYS A 66 7.29 8.68 9.21
N GLN A 67 6.72 9.85 9.47
CA GLN A 67 5.53 10.29 8.75
C GLN A 67 5.88 10.57 7.29
N LEU A 68 5.03 10.11 6.36
CA LEU A 68 5.16 10.36 4.95
C LEU A 68 4.47 11.67 4.58
N ASN A 69 5.08 12.43 3.69
CA ASN A 69 4.48 13.66 3.17
C ASN A 69 3.54 13.33 2.01
N VAL A 70 2.32 12.92 2.35
CA VAL A 70 1.28 12.55 1.39
C VAL A 70 0.00 13.33 1.67
N SER A 71 -0.82 13.53 0.64
CA SER A 71 -2.07 14.30 0.74
C SER A 71 -3.24 13.52 1.37
N HIS A 72 -3.21 12.19 1.31
CA HIS A 72 -4.32 11.32 1.72
C HIS A 72 -3.79 10.02 2.32
N ALA A 73 -4.61 9.35 3.12
CA ALA A 73 -4.33 8.01 3.66
C ALA A 73 -4.65 6.94 2.60
N PHE A 74 -3.76 6.80 1.60
CA PHE A 74 -3.91 5.78 0.57
C PHE A 74 -3.87 4.37 1.17
N HIS A 75 -4.46 3.41 0.47
CA HIS A 75 -4.53 2.01 0.88
C HIS A 75 -5.23 1.80 2.24
N SER A 76 -6.20 2.65 2.58
CA SER A 76 -6.99 2.58 3.82
C SER A 76 -8.49 2.65 3.53
N PRO A 77 -9.37 2.43 4.55
CA PRO A 77 -10.80 2.67 4.43
C PRO A 77 -11.17 4.09 3.99
N HIS A 78 -10.30 5.09 4.15
CA HIS A 78 -10.51 6.44 3.61
C HIS A 78 -10.70 6.45 2.09
N MET A 79 -10.21 5.43 1.38
CA MET A 79 -10.40 5.31 -0.07
C MET A 79 -11.78 4.77 -0.46
N ASP A 80 -12.50 4.11 0.44
CA ASP A 80 -13.74 3.38 0.12
C ASP A 80 -14.78 4.27 -0.57
N ASN A 81 -14.88 5.53 -0.17
CA ASN A 81 -15.85 6.48 -0.75
C ASN A 81 -15.59 6.85 -2.21
N ILE A 82 -14.38 6.65 -2.72
CA ILE A 82 -14.01 7.01 -4.10
C ILE A 82 -13.86 5.79 -5.02
N LEU A 83 -13.96 4.57 -4.49
CA LEU A 83 -13.72 3.34 -5.27
C LEU A 83 -14.67 3.17 -6.44
N ASN A 84 -15.95 3.52 -6.26
CA ASN A 84 -16.95 3.43 -7.33
C ASN A 84 -16.68 4.42 -8.46
N ASP A 85 -16.36 5.66 -8.13
CA ASP A 85 -16.01 6.68 -9.12
C ASP A 85 -14.71 6.32 -9.85
N PHE A 86 -13.74 5.80 -9.10
CA PHE A 86 -12.50 5.30 -9.68
C PHE A 86 -12.76 4.12 -10.63
N HIS A 87 -13.59 3.15 -10.23
CA HIS A 87 -13.99 2.04 -11.08
C HIS A 87 -14.67 2.52 -12.37
N THR A 88 -15.63 3.45 -12.25
CA THR A 88 -16.35 4.02 -13.39
C THR A 88 -15.37 4.65 -14.38
N THR A 89 -14.42 5.44 -13.89
CA THR A 89 -13.37 6.05 -14.73
C THR A 89 -12.46 4.98 -15.34
N ALA A 90 -11.98 4.02 -14.55
CA ALA A 90 -11.13 2.94 -15.04
C ALA A 90 -11.82 2.10 -16.13
N ALA A 91 -13.13 1.87 -16.01
CA ALA A 91 -13.90 1.11 -16.98
C ALA A 91 -14.04 1.81 -18.35
N THR A 92 -13.78 3.11 -18.45
CA THR A 92 -13.77 3.83 -19.74
C THR A 92 -12.45 3.69 -20.51
N LEU A 93 -11.41 3.14 -19.87
CA LEU A 93 -10.08 3.03 -20.47
C LEU A 93 -9.99 1.78 -21.37
N THR A 94 -9.19 1.89 -22.41
CA THR A 94 -8.82 0.73 -23.23
C THR A 94 -7.55 0.10 -22.64
N TYR A 95 -7.66 -1.16 -22.27
CA TYR A 95 -6.53 -1.93 -21.74
C TYR A 95 -5.94 -2.82 -22.83
N HIS A 96 -4.62 -3.00 -22.78
CA HIS A 96 -3.90 -3.88 -23.69
C HIS A 96 -3.07 -4.88 -22.88
N THR A 97 -2.85 -6.05 -23.47
CA THR A 97 -1.92 -7.03 -22.91
C THR A 97 -0.53 -6.42 -22.78
N PRO A 98 0.10 -6.46 -21.59
CA PRO A 98 1.44 -5.95 -21.42
C PRO A 98 2.45 -6.75 -22.24
N THR A 99 3.42 -6.06 -22.83
CA THR A 99 4.54 -6.69 -23.57
C THR A 99 5.74 -7.01 -22.68
N ILE A 100 5.79 -6.43 -21.49
CA ILE A 100 6.81 -6.64 -20.47
C ILE A 100 6.12 -7.23 -19.22
N PRO A 101 6.68 -8.29 -18.60
CA PRO A 101 6.13 -8.83 -17.36
C PRO A 101 6.07 -7.76 -16.26
N ILE A 102 4.97 -7.74 -15.52
CA ILE A 102 4.73 -6.81 -14.42
C ILE A 102 4.55 -7.61 -13.14
N ILE A 103 5.28 -7.26 -12.10
CA ILE A 103 5.01 -7.77 -10.75
C ILE A 103 3.94 -6.90 -10.10
N SER A 104 2.86 -7.55 -9.69
CA SER A 104 1.72 -6.87 -9.04
C SER A 104 2.08 -6.44 -7.62
N ASN A 105 1.94 -5.16 -7.33
CA ASN A 105 2.03 -4.66 -5.95
C ASN A 105 0.82 -5.09 -5.08
N LEU A 106 -0.25 -5.59 -5.68
CA LEU A 106 -1.38 -6.16 -4.93
C LEU A 106 -1.08 -7.55 -4.39
N THR A 107 -0.32 -8.37 -5.13
CA THR A 107 -0.09 -9.78 -4.80
C THR A 107 1.37 -10.12 -4.51
N GLY A 108 2.33 -9.27 -4.90
CA GLY A 108 3.76 -9.58 -4.88
C GLY A 108 4.19 -10.63 -5.92
N GLN A 109 3.32 -10.97 -6.88
CA GLN A 109 3.52 -12.02 -7.88
C GLN A 109 3.37 -11.46 -9.31
N PRO A 110 3.81 -12.16 -10.35
CA PRO A 110 3.55 -11.76 -11.73
C PRO A 110 2.04 -11.55 -11.96
N ALA A 111 1.68 -10.37 -12.45
CA ALA A 111 0.30 -10.08 -12.81
C ALA A 111 -0.09 -10.76 -14.10
N THR A 112 -1.31 -11.33 -14.17
CA THR A 112 -1.85 -11.90 -15.40
C THR A 112 -2.44 -10.83 -16.31
N THR A 113 -2.59 -11.15 -17.60
CA THR A 113 -3.31 -10.27 -18.54
C THR A 113 -4.71 -9.95 -18.06
N GLU A 114 -5.45 -10.94 -17.56
CA GLU A 114 -6.82 -10.79 -17.07
C GLU A 114 -6.88 -9.83 -15.88
N GLN A 115 -5.89 -9.85 -15.01
CA GLN A 115 -5.78 -8.89 -13.90
C GLN A 115 -5.56 -7.47 -14.45
N LEU A 116 -4.53 -7.28 -15.27
CA LEU A 116 -4.10 -5.95 -15.73
C LEU A 116 -5.09 -5.28 -16.67
N THR A 117 -5.93 -6.06 -17.37
CA THR A 117 -6.98 -5.55 -18.26
C THR A 117 -8.35 -5.41 -17.57
N ASN A 118 -8.46 -5.75 -16.29
CA ASN A 118 -9.70 -5.65 -15.53
C ASN A 118 -9.73 -4.35 -14.69
N PRO A 119 -10.67 -3.43 -14.90
CA PRO A 119 -10.81 -2.22 -14.08
C PRO A 119 -10.89 -2.49 -12.58
N HIS A 120 -11.54 -3.60 -12.19
CA HIS A 120 -11.67 -3.97 -10.77
C HIS A 120 -10.32 -4.27 -10.11
N TYR A 121 -9.35 -4.83 -10.82
CA TYR A 121 -7.99 -5.03 -10.32
C TYR A 121 -7.36 -3.70 -9.84
N TRP A 122 -7.54 -2.62 -10.58
CA TRP A 122 -7.01 -1.31 -10.24
C TRP A 122 -7.72 -0.68 -9.04
N VAL A 123 -9.02 -0.98 -8.86
CA VAL A 123 -9.76 -0.62 -7.63
C VAL A 123 -9.16 -1.32 -6.41
N GLN A 124 -8.92 -2.63 -6.52
CA GLN A 124 -8.27 -3.40 -5.45
C GLN A 124 -6.84 -2.88 -5.17
N HIS A 125 -6.11 -2.54 -6.21
CA HIS A 125 -4.76 -1.99 -6.10
C HIS A 125 -4.74 -0.63 -5.37
N LEU A 126 -5.75 0.22 -5.57
CA LEU A 126 -5.91 1.49 -4.85
C LEU A 126 -6.20 1.28 -3.36
N ARG A 127 -6.99 0.25 -3.02
CA ARG A 127 -7.51 0.04 -1.67
C ARG A 127 -6.59 -0.79 -0.76
N HIS A 128 -5.92 -1.79 -1.31
CA HIS A 128 -5.21 -2.80 -0.51
C HIS A 128 -3.72 -2.52 -0.36
N THR A 129 -3.11 -3.22 0.60
CA THR A 129 -1.69 -3.15 0.95
C THR A 129 -0.78 -3.35 -0.25
N VAL A 130 0.21 -2.49 -0.41
CA VAL A 130 1.28 -2.63 -1.40
C VAL A 130 2.28 -3.68 -0.93
N ARG A 131 2.38 -4.79 -1.67
CA ARG A 131 3.23 -5.96 -1.40
C ARG A 131 4.62 -5.81 -2.04
N PHE A 132 5.28 -4.67 -1.83
CA PHE A 132 6.56 -4.36 -2.49
C PHE A 132 7.65 -5.36 -2.12
N ASN A 133 7.80 -5.65 -0.82
CA ASN A 133 8.78 -6.64 -0.33
C ASN A 133 8.60 -8.01 -1.00
N ASP A 134 7.36 -8.47 -1.12
CA ASP A 134 7.07 -9.77 -1.74
C ASP A 134 7.43 -9.78 -3.23
N GLY A 135 7.15 -8.67 -3.93
CA GLY A 135 7.55 -8.47 -5.32
C GLY A 135 9.06 -8.53 -5.50
N ILE A 136 9.83 -7.85 -4.65
CA ILE A 136 11.30 -7.90 -4.68
C ILE A 136 11.81 -9.32 -4.38
N HIS A 137 11.23 -10.00 -3.39
CA HIS A 137 11.55 -11.40 -3.12
C HIS A 137 11.28 -12.31 -4.32
N HIS A 138 10.12 -12.15 -4.98
CA HIS A 138 9.80 -12.89 -6.19
C HIS A 138 10.86 -12.68 -7.27
N LEU A 139 11.23 -11.43 -7.56
CA LEU A 139 12.25 -11.10 -8.56
C LEU A 139 13.61 -11.69 -8.21
N HIS A 140 14.02 -11.61 -6.95
CA HIS A 140 15.28 -12.19 -6.48
C HIS A 140 15.32 -13.71 -6.68
N HIS A 141 14.25 -14.43 -6.35
CA HIS A 141 14.13 -15.88 -6.58
C HIS A 141 14.16 -16.26 -8.06
N HIS A 142 13.87 -15.31 -8.96
CA HIS A 142 13.96 -15.49 -10.41
C HIS A 142 15.27 -14.93 -10.99
N ASN A 143 16.33 -14.78 -10.15
CA ASN A 143 17.67 -14.35 -10.53
C ASN A 143 17.74 -12.94 -11.13
N VAL A 144 16.81 -12.05 -10.81
CA VAL A 144 16.95 -10.63 -11.13
C VAL A 144 17.98 -10.02 -10.20
N THR A 145 19.07 -9.47 -10.77
CA THR A 145 20.22 -8.92 -10.02
C THR A 145 20.39 -7.42 -10.20
N THR A 146 19.71 -6.82 -11.16
CA THR A 146 19.82 -5.39 -11.45
C THR A 146 18.45 -4.74 -11.34
N TYR A 147 18.37 -3.68 -10.55
CA TYR A 147 17.16 -2.89 -10.32
C TYR A 147 17.43 -1.46 -10.73
N ILE A 148 16.48 -0.85 -11.45
CA ILE A 148 16.54 0.56 -11.85
C ILE A 148 15.29 1.23 -11.30
N GLU A 149 15.45 2.28 -10.51
CA GLU A 149 14.35 3.12 -10.07
C GLU A 149 14.13 4.25 -11.09
N LEU A 150 12.90 4.34 -11.59
CA LEU A 150 12.45 5.42 -12.48
C LEU A 150 11.47 6.29 -11.70
N GLY A 151 11.99 7.27 -11.00
CA GLY A 151 11.20 8.14 -10.14
C GLY A 151 11.97 9.40 -9.72
N PRO A 152 11.29 10.36 -9.07
CA PRO A 152 11.92 11.56 -8.53
C PRO A 152 12.81 11.24 -7.32
#